data_5cbcc7045df33cfd76e778bcb38090c6
#
_entry.id   5cbcc7045df33cfd76e778bcb38090c6
#
_cell.length_a   1.000
_cell.length_b   1.000
_cell.length_c   1.000
_cell.angle_alpha   90.00
_cell.angle_beta   90.00
_cell.angle_gamma   90.00
#
_symmetry.space_group_name_H-M   'P 1'
#
loop_
_entity.id
_entity.type
_entity.pdbx_description
1 polymer ?
#
loop_
_entity_poly.entity_id
_entity_poly.type
_entity_poly.pdbx_seq_one_letter_code
_entity_poly.pdbx_strand_id
1 'polypeptide(L)'
;MADIRMLAPASAFPVPSTSGDPVPDKLPPIFRVQSIERHPGAHGDILNRAVLFHEQASLSVEWLTRHADIRLTPGSQVSIRWLGRPVSSEGHVRIARLVLLERPEAEANLFDLVPHGWVSDRDLVTRASTLWQGLPRGFKHLFNAMLWDGRRFQRYLVGPSSLEHHHNQLNGNFRHCVEVAERALRMADGQEL
;
A
#
# COMPACT_ATOMS: atom_id res chain seq x y z
N MET A 1 -28.67 -22.48 2.83
CA MET A 1 -28.72 -21.03 2.71
C MET A 1 -27.96 -20.47 3.89
N ALA A 2 -26.70 -20.10 3.69
CA ALA A 2 -25.85 -19.59 4.74
C ALA A 2 -25.84 -18.06 4.67
N ASP A 3 -26.25 -17.45 5.77
CA ASP A 3 -26.37 -16.00 5.95
C ASP A 3 -24.99 -15.35 5.93
N ILE A 4 -24.70 -14.60 4.87
CA ILE A 4 -23.49 -13.77 4.77
C ILE A 4 -23.75 -12.54 5.63
N ARG A 5 -23.40 -12.60 6.92
CA ARG A 5 -23.33 -11.41 7.76
C ARG A 5 -22.23 -10.48 7.20
N MET A 6 -22.68 -9.37 6.67
CA MET A 6 -21.80 -8.23 6.33
C MET A 6 -21.05 -7.82 7.59
N LEU A 7 -19.74 -7.98 7.57
CA LEU A 7 -18.83 -7.41 8.56
C LEU A 7 -18.98 -5.89 8.51
N ALA A 8 -19.40 -5.32 9.62
CA ALA A 8 -19.43 -3.87 9.82
C ALA A 8 -18.04 -3.26 9.57
N PRO A 9 -17.95 -2.02 9.08
CA PRO A 9 -16.67 -1.36 8.88
C PRO A 9 -15.95 -1.25 10.23
N ALA A 10 -14.75 -1.82 10.30
CA ALA A 10 -13.90 -1.75 11.48
C ALA A 10 -13.64 -0.29 11.86
N SER A 11 -13.88 -0.02 13.13
CA SER A 11 -13.65 1.23 13.85
C SER A 11 -12.34 1.93 13.50
N ALA A 12 -12.48 3.25 13.40
CA ALA A 12 -11.48 4.31 13.42
C ALA A 12 -10.03 3.86 13.69
N PHE A 13 -9.24 3.83 12.63
CA PHE A 13 -7.78 3.85 12.74
C PHE A 13 -7.36 5.16 13.43
N PRO A 14 -6.31 5.15 14.27
CA PRO A 14 -5.77 6.39 14.80
C PRO A 14 -5.34 7.26 13.62
N VAL A 15 -6.02 8.39 13.47
CA VAL A 15 -5.58 9.47 12.59
C VAL A 15 -4.22 9.89 13.14
N PRO A 16 -3.14 9.90 12.32
CA PRO A 16 -1.86 10.42 12.78
C PRO A 16 -2.09 11.83 13.30
N SER A 17 -1.58 12.09 14.49
CA SER A 17 -1.71 13.35 15.22
C SER A 17 -1.40 14.54 14.31
N THR A 18 -2.28 15.53 14.35
CA THR A 18 -2.19 16.84 13.73
C THR A 18 -1.09 17.68 14.41
N SER A 19 0.15 17.31 14.25
CA SER A 19 1.30 18.18 14.47
C SER A 19 1.92 18.40 13.10
N GLY A 20 2.18 19.65 12.75
CA GLY A 20 2.78 20.03 11.48
C GLY A 20 4.21 19.55 11.36
N ASP A 21 4.41 18.25 11.30
CA ASP A 21 5.69 17.65 11.05
C ASP A 21 6.17 18.07 9.65
N PRO A 22 7.41 18.53 9.51
CA PRO A 22 7.93 18.93 8.23
C PRO A 22 7.88 17.76 7.26
N VAL A 23 7.44 18.02 6.03
CA VAL A 23 7.50 17.00 4.96
C VAL A 23 8.96 16.55 4.83
N PRO A 24 9.26 15.25 4.90
CA PRO A 24 10.62 14.74 4.83
C PRO A 24 11.35 15.25 3.60
N ASP A 25 12.62 15.62 3.74
CA ASP A 25 13.45 16.16 2.64
C ASP A 25 13.56 15.19 1.46
N LYS A 26 13.40 13.89 1.72
CA LYS A 26 13.42 12.84 0.71
C LYS A 26 12.22 11.92 0.88
N LEU A 27 11.23 12.12 0.03
CA LEU A 27 10.05 11.28 0.00
C LEU A 27 10.22 10.08 -0.95
N PRO A 28 9.56 8.94 -0.64
CA PRO A 28 9.48 7.83 -1.57
C PRO A 28 8.83 8.25 -2.89
N PRO A 29 9.24 7.65 -4.02
CA PRO A 29 8.68 8.01 -5.33
C PRO A 29 7.27 7.47 -5.56
N ILE A 30 6.88 6.41 -4.84
CA ILE A 30 5.62 5.69 -5.01
C ILE A 30 4.92 5.56 -3.66
N PHE A 31 3.61 5.74 -3.68
CA PHE A 31 2.74 5.56 -2.52
C PHE A 31 1.55 4.68 -2.87
N ARG A 32 0.93 4.08 -1.86
CA ARG A 32 -0.38 3.45 -1.96
C ARG A 32 -1.45 4.39 -1.41
N VAL A 33 -2.54 4.54 -2.14
CA VAL A 33 -3.73 5.25 -1.64
C VAL A 33 -4.41 4.39 -0.58
N GLN A 34 -4.49 4.89 0.66
CA GLN A 34 -5.26 4.25 1.73
C GLN A 34 -6.73 4.66 1.69
N SER A 35 -6.97 5.96 1.55
CA SER A 35 -8.31 6.53 1.40
C SER A 35 -8.28 7.69 0.42
N ILE A 36 -9.43 7.95 -0.18
CA ILE A 36 -9.64 9.10 -1.04
C ILE A 36 -11.06 9.61 -0.85
N GLU A 37 -11.18 10.91 -0.64
CA GLU A 37 -12.43 11.62 -0.49
C GLU A 37 -12.54 12.72 -1.55
N ARG A 38 -13.75 13.03 -1.98
CA ARG A 38 -14.02 14.05 -2.99
C ARG A 38 -15.14 14.93 -2.50
N HIS A 39 -14.84 16.23 -2.41
CA HIS A 39 -15.78 17.24 -1.94
C HIS A 39 -16.03 18.29 -3.03
N PRO A 40 -17.21 18.89 -3.09
CA PRO A 40 -17.42 20.07 -3.93
C PRO A 40 -16.44 21.18 -3.55
N GLY A 41 -15.71 21.68 -4.52
CA GLY A 41 -14.82 22.82 -4.37
C GLY A 41 -15.48 24.12 -4.82
N ALA A 42 -14.77 25.25 -4.73
CA ALA A 42 -15.23 26.51 -5.26
C ALA A 42 -15.24 26.48 -6.80
N HIS A 43 -16.12 27.27 -7.41
CA HIS A 43 -16.21 27.46 -8.87
C HIS A 43 -16.45 26.18 -9.69
N GLY A 44 -17.06 25.15 -9.08
CA GLY A 44 -17.34 23.87 -9.77
C GLY A 44 -16.14 22.91 -9.81
N ASP A 45 -15.05 23.23 -9.16
CA ASP A 45 -13.94 22.32 -8.97
C ASP A 45 -14.28 21.22 -7.95
N ILE A 46 -13.49 20.16 -7.94
CA ILE A 46 -13.56 19.07 -6.97
C ILE A 46 -12.31 19.16 -6.10
N LEU A 47 -12.51 19.32 -4.79
CA LEU A 47 -11.45 19.15 -3.80
C LEU A 47 -11.29 17.66 -3.50
N ASN A 48 -10.15 17.11 -3.86
CA ASN A 48 -9.78 15.75 -3.53
C ASN A 48 -8.88 15.76 -2.31
N ARG A 49 -9.10 14.84 -1.38
CA ARG A 49 -8.24 14.55 -0.24
C ARG A 49 -7.89 13.07 -0.23
N ALA A 50 -6.64 12.72 0.02
CA ALA A 50 -6.21 11.34 0.08
C ALA A 50 -5.19 11.14 1.20
N VAL A 51 -5.25 9.95 1.81
CA VAL A 51 -4.19 9.45 2.68
C VAL A 51 -3.34 8.48 1.89
N LEU A 52 -2.05 8.75 1.85
CA LEU A 52 -1.05 7.99 1.12
C LEU A 52 -0.14 7.26 2.11
N PHE A 53 0.20 6.03 1.78
CA PHE A 53 1.06 5.18 2.60
C PHE A 53 2.29 4.70 1.84
N HIS A 54 3.42 4.80 2.52
CA HIS A 54 4.66 4.08 2.28
C HIS A 54 5.29 3.77 3.64
N GLU A 55 6.06 2.72 3.77
CA GLU A 55 6.69 2.35 5.05
C GLU A 55 7.54 3.48 5.66
N GLN A 56 8.16 4.29 4.82
CA GLN A 56 8.99 5.43 5.24
C GLN A 56 8.21 6.72 5.49
N ALA A 57 6.97 6.83 5.00
CA ALA A 57 6.20 8.07 5.13
C ALA A 57 4.69 7.84 4.94
N SER A 58 3.88 8.49 5.75
CA SER A 58 2.43 8.61 5.53
C SER A 58 2.09 10.07 5.30
N LEU A 59 1.31 10.37 4.27
CA LEU A 59 0.99 11.73 3.87
C LEU A 59 -0.51 11.90 3.69
N SER A 60 -1.06 12.94 4.29
CA SER A 60 -2.38 13.46 3.93
C SER A 60 -2.20 14.55 2.88
N VAL A 61 -2.78 14.36 1.70
CA VAL A 61 -2.63 15.28 0.57
C VAL A 61 -3.97 15.82 0.10
N GLU A 62 -3.95 17.05 -0.45
CA GLU A 62 -5.13 17.66 -1.08
C GLU A 62 -4.78 18.30 -2.43
N TRP A 63 -5.72 18.27 -3.38
CA TRP A 63 -5.59 18.92 -4.68
C TRP A 63 -6.96 19.23 -5.29
N LEU A 64 -6.98 20.22 -6.16
CA LEU A 64 -8.18 20.64 -6.92
C LEU A 64 -8.13 20.09 -8.34
N THR A 65 -9.29 19.63 -8.84
CA THR A 65 -9.47 19.20 -10.23
C THR A 65 -10.84 19.62 -10.75
N ARG A 66 -10.95 19.84 -12.06
CA ARG A 66 -12.25 20.02 -12.71
C ARG A 66 -13.02 18.70 -12.87
N HIS A 67 -12.30 17.60 -13.05
CA HIS A 67 -12.88 16.28 -13.25
C HIS A 67 -12.23 15.28 -12.31
N ALA A 68 -13.05 14.46 -11.65
CA ALA A 68 -12.55 13.38 -10.80
C ALA A 68 -11.90 12.27 -11.64
N ASP A 69 -10.68 11.87 -11.30
CA ASP A 69 -10.14 10.61 -11.82
C ASP A 69 -10.71 9.44 -11.01
N ILE A 70 -11.73 8.80 -11.56
CA ILE A 70 -12.43 7.66 -10.92
C ILE A 70 -11.56 6.41 -10.79
N ARG A 71 -10.44 6.32 -11.52
CA ARG A 71 -9.49 5.22 -11.44
C ARG A 71 -8.66 5.27 -10.15
N LEU A 72 -8.52 6.46 -9.55
CA LEU A 72 -7.90 6.62 -8.24
C LEU A 72 -8.84 6.08 -7.17
N THR A 73 -8.50 4.93 -6.62
CA THR A 73 -9.27 4.23 -5.59
C THR A 73 -8.34 3.76 -4.47
N PRO A 74 -8.87 3.45 -3.28
CA PRO A 74 -8.06 2.79 -2.25
C PRO A 74 -7.37 1.54 -2.80
N GLY A 75 -6.08 1.38 -2.51
CA GLY A 75 -5.22 0.32 -3.04
C GLY A 75 -4.42 0.70 -4.30
N SER A 76 -4.76 1.79 -4.98
CA SER A 76 -4.00 2.27 -6.15
C SER A 76 -2.57 2.68 -5.78
N GLN A 77 -1.61 2.35 -6.63
CA GLN A 77 -0.25 2.89 -6.57
C GLN A 77 -0.19 4.20 -7.33
N VAL A 78 0.42 5.20 -6.71
CA VAL A 78 0.49 6.56 -7.24
C VAL A 78 1.86 7.18 -7.02
N SER A 79 2.23 8.10 -7.89
CA SER A 79 3.28 9.08 -7.63
C SER A 79 2.66 10.47 -7.41
N ILE A 80 3.42 11.36 -6.75
CA ILE A 80 2.96 12.71 -6.43
C ILE A 80 3.56 13.69 -7.44
N ARG A 81 2.71 14.52 -8.05
CA ARG A 81 3.16 15.70 -8.77
C ARG A 81 3.04 16.92 -7.86
N TRP A 82 4.18 17.51 -7.52
CA TRP A 82 4.25 18.62 -6.57
C TRP A 82 3.89 19.96 -7.20
N LEU A 83 3.38 20.89 -6.38
CA LEU A 83 3.16 22.31 -6.69
C LEU A 83 4.36 23.15 -6.21
N GLY A 84 5.54 22.94 -6.77
CA GLY A 84 6.74 23.63 -6.26
C GLY A 84 7.07 23.23 -4.81
N ARG A 85 7.12 24.19 -3.88
CA ARG A 85 7.37 23.88 -2.46
C ARG A 85 6.10 23.30 -1.80
N PRO A 86 6.23 22.23 -1.01
CA PRO A 86 5.10 21.69 -0.26
C PRO A 86 4.53 22.77 0.69
N VAL A 87 3.23 23.01 0.57
CA VAL A 87 2.50 23.91 1.49
C VAL A 87 1.53 23.04 2.26
N SER A 88 1.66 23.02 3.59
CA SER A 88 0.71 22.33 4.45
C SER A 88 -0.41 23.31 4.83
N SER A 89 -1.65 22.83 4.74
CA SER A 89 -2.85 23.54 5.17
C SER A 89 -3.75 22.55 5.90
N GLU A 90 -4.14 22.87 7.13
CA GLU A 90 -5.06 22.03 7.95
C GLU A 90 -4.65 20.54 8.03
N GLY A 91 -3.35 20.26 8.13
CA GLY A 91 -2.84 18.88 8.20
C GLY A 91 -2.77 18.15 6.85
N HIS A 92 -3.06 18.83 5.74
CA HIS A 92 -2.93 18.28 4.39
C HIS A 92 -1.81 18.99 3.63
N VAL A 93 -1.06 18.24 2.85
CA VAL A 93 -0.04 18.80 1.95
C VAL A 93 -0.68 19.07 0.60
N ARG A 94 -0.60 20.31 0.12
CA ARG A 94 -1.09 20.67 -1.21
C ARG A 94 -0.17 20.16 -2.29
N ILE A 95 -0.77 19.46 -3.26
CA ILE A 95 -0.06 18.89 -4.41
C ILE A 95 -0.73 19.34 -5.72
N ALA A 96 -0.02 19.20 -6.85
CA ALA A 96 -0.62 19.45 -8.16
C ALA A 96 -1.64 18.37 -8.51
N ARG A 97 -1.27 17.11 -8.35
CA ARG A 97 -2.15 15.94 -8.56
C ARG A 97 -1.46 14.64 -8.14
N LEU A 98 -2.25 13.60 -7.99
CA LEU A 98 -1.76 12.23 -8.01
C LEU A 98 -1.68 11.71 -9.45
N VAL A 99 -0.66 10.92 -9.73
CA VAL A 99 -0.48 10.23 -11.01
C VAL A 99 -0.62 8.73 -10.75
N LEU A 100 -1.66 8.14 -11.30
CA LEU A 100 -1.90 6.70 -11.22
C LEU A 100 -0.81 5.94 -11.98
N LEU A 101 -0.19 4.96 -11.33
CA LEU A 101 0.78 4.05 -11.93
C LEU A 101 0.04 2.80 -12.45
N GLU A 102 -0.37 2.84 -13.71
CA GLU A 102 -1.14 1.75 -14.33
C GLU A 102 -0.29 0.52 -14.68
N ARG A 103 1.01 0.73 -14.85
CA ARG A 103 1.97 -0.33 -15.21
C ARG A 103 2.87 -0.67 -14.06
N PRO A 104 3.21 -1.97 -13.89
CA PRO A 104 4.14 -2.40 -12.87
C PRO A 104 5.52 -1.75 -13.05
N GLU A 105 6.04 -1.20 -11.97
CA GLU A 105 7.39 -0.66 -11.86
C GLU A 105 8.30 -1.75 -11.27
N ALA A 106 9.33 -2.18 -12.01
CA ALA A 106 10.18 -3.30 -11.58
C ALA A 106 10.93 -3.03 -10.26
N GLU A 107 11.24 -1.78 -10.00
CA GLU A 107 11.99 -1.37 -8.80
C GLU A 107 11.07 -1.00 -7.60
N ALA A 108 9.75 -1.02 -7.79
CA ALA A 108 8.80 -0.75 -6.73
C ALA A 108 8.64 -1.97 -5.82
N ASN A 109 9.08 -1.87 -4.58
CA ASN A 109 8.83 -2.90 -3.60
C ASN A 109 7.40 -2.79 -3.07
N LEU A 110 6.52 -3.70 -3.47
CA LEU A 110 5.11 -3.67 -3.06
C LEU A 110 4.92 -3.86 -1.55
N PHE A 111 5.89 -4.48 -0.85
CA PHE A 111 5.81 -4.69 0.59
C PHE A 111 6.03 -3.39 1.36
N ASP A 112 6.80 -2.43 0.82
CA ASP A 112 6.94 -1.11 1.42
C ASP A 112 5.64 -0.27 1.30
N LEU A 113 4.68 -0.75 0.51
CA LEU A 113 3.37 -0.15 0.28
C LEU A 113 2.23 -0.90 1.02
N VAL A 114 2.53 -1.75 2.00
CA VAL A 114 1.53 -2.53 2.75
C VAL A 114 1.03 -1.75 3.96
N PRO A 115 -0.20 -1.21 3.95
CA PRO A 115 -0.74 -0.51 5.10
C PRO A 115 -0.82 -1.39 6.34
N HIS A 116 -0.62 -0.82 7.52
CA HIS A 116 -0.68 -1.54 8.80
C HIS A 116 -2.01 -2.28 9.00
N GLY A 117 -3.11 -1.74 8.47
CA GLY A 117 -4.42 -2.38 8.54
C GLY A 117 -4.59 -3.64 7.68
N TRP A 118 -3.69 -3.89 6.71
CA TRP A 118 -3.72 -5.12 5.91
C TRP A 118 -2.95 -6.26 6.58
N VAL A 119 -1.79 -5.93 7.15
CA VAL A 119 -0.93 -6.87 7.87
C VAL A 119 -0.41 -6.17 9.11
N SER A 120 -0.87 -6.60 10.28
CA SER A 120 -0.44 -6.04 11.56
C SER A 120 0.94 -6.53 11.99
N ASP A 121 1.34 -7.73 11.55
CA ASP A 121 2.66 -8.29 11.79
C ASP A 121 3.69 -7.61 10.88
N ARG A 122 4.32 -6.55 11.39
CA ARG A 122 5.31 -5.76 10.61
C ARG A 122 6.60 -6.51 10.39
N ASP A 123 6.98 -7.43 11.28
CA ASP A 123 8.14 -8.29 11.07
C ASP A 123 7.95 -9.16 9.82
N LEU A 124 6.79 -9.77 9.67
CA LEU A 124 6.46 -10.55 8.48
C LEU A 124 6.56 -9.72 7.19
N VAL A 125 6.10 -8.46 7.21
CA VAL A 125 6.21 -7.56 6.06
C VAL A 125 7.67 -7.21 5.76
N THR A 126 8.46 -6.95 6.79
CA THR A 126 9.90 -6.64 6.67
C THR A 126 10.67 -7.81 6.07
N ARG A 127 10.40 -9.03 6.55
CA ARG A 127 11.00 -10.26 6.00
C ARG A 127 10.66 -10.44 4.52
N ALA A 128 9.41 -10.25 4.14
CA ALA A 128 8.98 -10.29 2.75
C ALA A 128 9.64 -9.21 1.88
N SER A 129 9.78 -7.98 2.41
CA SER A 129 10.50 -6.88 1.75
C SER A 129 11.97 -7.27 1.50
N THR A 130 12.64 -7.85 2.49
CA THR A 130 14.03 -8.32 2.38
C THR A 130 14.17 -9.41 1.32
N LEU A 131 13.28 -10.41 1.32
CA LEU A 131 13.25 -11.46 0.29
C LEU A 131 13.08 -10.87 -1.11
N TRP A 132 12.13 -9.93 -1.27
CA TRP A 132 11.89 -9.26 -2.54
C TRP A 132 13.11 -8.45 -3.00
N GLN A 133 13.80 -7.75 -2.10
CA GLN A 133 15.01 -6.99 -2.42
C GLN A 133 16.12 -7.89 -2.98
N GLY A 134 16.26 -9.11 -2.49
CA GLY A 134 17.21 -10.12 -2.96
C GLY A 134 16.89 -10.72 -4.33
N LEU A 135 15.68 -10.54 -4.86
CA LEU A 135 15.30 -11.10 -6.16
C LEU A 135 16.02 -10.43 -7.32
N PRO A 136 16.42 -11.19 -8.36
CA PRO A 136 16.86 -10.62 -9.64
C PRO A 136 15.75 -9.77 -10.28
N ARG A 137 16.13 -8.73 -11.03
CA ARG A 137 15.22 -7.76 -11.63
C ARG A 137 14.05 -8.39 -12.41
N GLY A 138 14.31 -9.44 -13.17
CA GLY A 138 13.27 -10.13 -13.94
C GLY A 138 12.19 -10.74 -13.05
N PHE A 139 12.57 -11.32 -11.90
CA PHE A 139 11.61 -11.86 -10.91
C PHE A 139 10.87 -10.76 -10.18
N LYS A 140 11.51 -9.64 -9.84
CA LYS A 140 10.84 -8.44 -9.30
C LYS A 140 9.75 -7.96 -10.23
N HIS A 141 10.07 -7.85 -11.53
CA HIS A 141 9.09 -7.43 -12.53
C HIS A 141 7.93 -8.43 -12.67
N LEU A 142 8.21 -9.72 -12.70
CA LEU A 142 7.18 -10.76 -12.74
C LEU A 142 6.27 -10.69 -11.51
N PHE A 143 6.83 -10.60 -10.30
CA PHE A 143 6.10 -10.47 -9.05
C PHE A 143 5.19 -9.25 -9.09
N ASN A 144 5.72 -8.10 -9.47
CA ASN A 144 4.96 -6.86 -9.57
C ASN A 144 3.89 -6.96 -10.67
N ALA A 145 4.16 -7.56 -11.81
CA ALA A 145 3.15 -7.78 -12.86
C ALA A 145 1.96 -8.63 -12.37
N MET A 146 2.22 -9.63 -11.55
CA MET A 146 1.19 -10.49 -10.97
C MET A 146 0.36 -9.78 -9.89
N LEU A 147 0.97 -8.94 -9.07
CA LEU A 147 0.40 -8.40 -7.84
C LEU A 147 0.24 -6.86 -7.84
N TRP A 148 0.40 -6.21 -9.01
CA TRP A 148 0.24 -4.76 -9.12
C TRP A 148 -1.17 -4.29 -8.83
N ASP A 149 -2.18 -5.09 -9.16
CA ASP A 149 -3.56 -4.80 -8.79
C ASP A 149 -3.73 -4.83 -7.26
N GLY A 150 -4.13 -3.70 -6.69
CA GLY A 150 -4.21 -3.53 -5.24
C GLY A 150 -5.17 -4.51 -4.56
N ARG A 151 -6.28 -4.88 -5.21
CA ARG A 151 -7.26 -5.84 -4.66
C ARG A 151 -6.69 -7.27 -4.69
N ARG A 152 -5.99 -7.63 -5.76
CA ARG A 152 -5.33 -8.93 -5.87
C ARG A 152 -4.22 -9.03 -4.83
N PHE A 153 -3.41 -8.00 -4.69
CA PHE A 153 -2.35 -7.97 -3.68
C PHE A 153 -2.90 -8.05 -2.27
N GLN A 154 -3.95 -7.30 -1.95
CA GLN A 154 -4.61 -7.38 -0.65
C GLN A 154 -5.12 -8.80 -0.37
N ARG A 155 -5.79 -9.45 -1.34
CA ARG A 155 -6.26 -10.83 -1.18
C ARG A 155 -5.11 -11.82 -0.92
N TYR A 156 -3.99 -11.65 -1.61
CA TYR A 156 -2.79 -12.43 -1.39
C TYR A 156 -2.26 -12.29 0.04
N LEU A 157 -2.25 -11.07 0.57
CA LEU A 157 -1.75 -10.79 1.91
C LEU A 157 -2.70 -11.25 3.02
N VAL A 158 -4.01 -11.06 2.84
CA VAL A 158 -5.01 -11.22 3.91
C VAL A 158 -5.57 -12.64 3.96
N GLY A 159 -5.57 -13.36 2.85
CA GLY A 159 -6.19 -14.68 2.74
C GLY A 159 -5.53 -15.75 3.62
N PRO A 160 -6.30 -16.78 4.03
CA PRO A 160 -5.75 -17.98 4.62
C PRO A 160 -5.06 -18.82 3.53
N SER A 161 -4.10 -19.67 3.90
CA SER A 161 -3.50 -20.61 2.96
C SER A 161 -4.34 -21.88 2.77
N SER A 162 -5.13 -22.24 3.78
CA SER A 162 -6.03 -23.39 3.80
C SER A 162 -7.23 -23.10 4.71
N LEU A 163 -8.35 -23.79 4.49
CA LEU A 163 -9.51 -23.70 5.37
C LEU A 163 -9.44 -24.70 6.54
N GLU A 164 -8.70 -25.79 6.39
CA GLU A 164 -8.71 -26.93 7.31
C GLU A 164 -7.36 -27.27 7.93
N HIS A 165 -6.26 -26.67 7.46
CA HIS A 165 -4.90 -27.01 7.88
C HIS A 165 -4.15 -25.82 8.45
N HIS A 166 -2.81 -25.94 8.58
CA HIS A 166 -1.92 -24.88 9.04
C HIS A 166 -2.12 -23.59 8.25
N HIS A 167 -2.01 -22.45 8.93
CA HIS A 167 -2.20 -21.12 8.35
C HIS A 167 -3.64 -20.81 7.87
N ASN A 168 -4.65 -21.37 8.56
CA ASN A 168 -6.08 -21.07 8.32
C ASN A 168 -6.53 -19.70 8.85
N GLN A 169 -5.63 -18.92 9.44
CA GLN A 169 -5.88 -17.61 10.00
C GLN A 169 -5.66 -16.48 9.00
N LEU A 170 -6.02 -15.26 9.41
CA LEU A 170 -5.74 -14.03 8.66
C LEU A 170 -4.23 -13.92 8.39
N ASN A 171 -3.86 -13.53 7.16
CA ASN A 171 -2.49 -13.48 6.65
C ASN A 171 -1.78 -14.86 6.55
N GLY A 172 -2.52 -15.97 6.69
CA GLY A 172 -1.95 -17.32 6.69
C GLY A 172 -1.24 -17.68 5.38
N ASN A 173 -1.84 -17.33 4.22
CA ASN A 173 -1.21 -17.53 2.92
C ASN A 173 0.10 -16.75 2.79
N PHE A 174 0.09 -15.50 3.18
CA PHE A 174 1.27 -14.63 3.12
C PHE A 174 2.41 -15.16 4.01
N ARG A 175 2.09 -15.52 5.27
CA ARG A 175 3.05 -16.12 6.20
C ARG A 175 3.66 -17.40 5.63
N HIS A 176 2.83 -18.29 5.12
CA HIS A 176 3.27 -19.54 4.52
C HIS A 176 4.24 -19.29 3.36
N CYS A 177 3.92 -18.37 2.45
CA CYS A 177 4.80 -18.03 1.32
C CYS A 177 6.17 -17.49 1.77
N VAL A 178 6.20 -16.62 2.79
CA VAL A 178 7.45 -16.10 3.35
C VAL A 178 8.30 -17.21 3.97
N GLU A 179 7.70 -18.07 4.80
CA GLU A 179 8.40 -19.19 5.43
C GLU A 179 8.97 -20.18 4.42
N VAL A 180 8.21 -20.49 3.37
CA VAL A 180 8.67 -21.38 2.29
C VAL A 180 9.84 -20.74 1.52
N ALA A 181 9.76 -19.45 1.20
CA ALA A 181 10.84 -18.76 0.50
C ALA A 181 12.14 -18.71 1.33
N GLU A 182 12.05 -18.44 2.63
CA GLU A 182 13.20 -18.45 3.52
C GLU A 182 13.84 -19.85 3.66
N ARG A 183 13.01 -20.90 3.73
CA ARG A 183 13.53 -22.28 3.75
C ARG A 183 14.25 -22.62 2.45
N ALA A 184 13.65 -22.25 1.32
CA ALA A 184 14.27 -22.50 0.01
C ALA A 184 15.64 -21.81 -0.11
N LEU A 185 15.77 -20.58 0.37
CA LEU A 185 17.04 -19.85 0.37
C LEU A 185 18.09 -20.54 1.27
N ARG A 186 17.72 -20.92 2.50
CA ARG A 186 18.65 -21.65 3.40
C ARG A 186 19.15 -22.95 2.78
N MET A 187 18.28 -23.71 2.14
CA MET A 187 18.67 -24.94 1.42
C MET A 187 19.61 -24.65 0.26
N ALA A 188 19.38 -23.58 -0.50
CA ALA A 188 20.24 -23.18 -1.60
C ALA A 188 21.62 -22.74 -1.15
N ASP A 189 21.72 -22.12 0.06
CA ASP A 189 22.99 -21.68 0.66
C ASP A 189 23.74 -22.81 1.39
N GLY A 190 23.24 -24.04 1.32
CA GLY A 190 23.87 -25.21 1.97
C GLY A 190 23.76 -25.22 3.50
N GLN A 191 22.89 -24.43 4.07
CA GLN A 191 22.59 -24.46 5.51
C GLN A 191 21.58 -25.58 5.77
N GLU A 192 21.99 -26.60 6.53
CA GLU A 192 21.09 -27.67 6.99
C GLU A 192 19.96 -27.10 7.88
N LEU A 193 18.78 -27.69 7.77
CA LEU A 193 17.57 -27.34 8.53
C LEU A 193 17.67 -27.76 9.98
#